data_248c2ebb43a82957ac286d6a7594c60c
#
_entry.id   248c2ebb43a82957ac286d6a7594c60c
#
_cell.length_a   1.000
_cell.length_b   1.000
_cell.length_c   1.000
_cell.angle_alpha   90.00
_cell.angle_beta   90.00
_cell.angle_gamma   90.00
#
_symmetry.space_group_name_H-M   'P 1'
#
loop_
_entity.id
_entity.type
_entity.pdbx_description
1 polymer ?
#
loop_
_entity_poly.entity_id
_entity_poly.type
_entity_poly.pdbx_seq_one_letter_code
_entity_poly.pdbx_strand_id
1 'polypeptide(L)'
;MKIAITGGIGSGKSYVCRILEKQGIRVYDCDAEAKRLMRTDARLQAGLKKLVGEQVYSAEGVLQKPVLAQFLLAGEANKQAVNDVVHPAVARNFEQSSYEWMESAILFDSGFYRRIHLDFVVCVTAPVPVRIQRIMQRDHIPADRKAHV
;
A
#
# COMPACT_ATOMS: atom_id res chain seq x y z
N MET A 1 11.26 -6.87 -16.65
CA MET A 1 11.19 -7.72 -15.44
C MET A 1 10.47 -6.96 -14.35
N LYS A 2 9.55 -7.61 -13.65
CA LYS A 2 8.80 -6.99 -12.54
C LYS A 2 9.09 -7.75 -11.25
N ILE A 3 9.58 -7.03 -10.24
CA ILE A 3 10.03 -7.59 -8.97
C ILE A 3 9.31 -6.85 -7.84
N ALA A 4 8.74 -7.59 -6.90
CA ALA A 4 8.13 -7.00 -5.70
C ALA A 4 9.02 -7.20 -4.48
N ILE A 5 9.10 -6.18 -3.64
CA ILE A 5 9.70 -6.26 -2.31
C ILE A 5 8.55 -6.19 -1.30
N THR A 6 8.47 -7.18 -0.43
CA THR A 6 7.47 -7.23 0.63
C THR A 6 8.15 -7.55 1.97
N GLY A 7 7.42 -7.38 3.04
CA GLY A 7 7.89 -7.64 4.40
C GLY A 7 7.03 -6.90 5.40
N GLY A 8 6.95 -7.44 6.60
CA GLY A 8 6.18 -6.82 7.69
C GLY A 8 6.79 -5.49 8.15
N ILE A 9 6.01 -4.74 8.91
CA ILE A 9 6.46 -3.50 9.52
C ILE A 9 7.72 -3.79 10.38
N GLY A 10 8.75 -2.98 10.23
CA GLY A 10 10.01 -3.12 10.98
C GLY A 10 10.94 -4.20 10.46
N SER A 11 10.64 -4.85 9.33
CA SER A 11 11.49 -5.90 8.75
C SER A 11 12.80 -5.37 8.13
N GLY A 12 12.88 -4.08 7.82
CA GLY A 12 14.00 -3.48 7.09
C GLY A 12 13.73 -3.23 5.62
N LYS A 13 12.51 -3.43 5.17
CA LYS A 13 12.09 -3.25 3.77
C LYS A 13 12.44 -1.87 3.22
N SER A 14 12.12 -0.81 3.98
CA SER A 14 12.43 0.57 3.57
C SER A 14 13.94 0.82 3.45
N TYR A 15 14.74 0.19 4.29
CA TYR A 15 16.19 0.26 4.23
C TYR A 15 16.72 -0.37 2.94
N VAL A 16 16.20 -1.54 2.57
CA VAL A 16 16.55 -2.22 1.32
C VAL A 16 16.18 -1.34 0.12
N CYS A 17 15.00 -0.75 0.13
CA CYS A 17 14.56 0.14 -0.95
C CYS A 17 15.48 1.35 -1.09
N ARG A 18 15.94 1.95 0.01
CA ARG A 18 16.89 3.07 -0.04
C ARG A 18 18.23 2.66 -0.64
N ILE A 19 18.71 1.46 -0.36
CA ILE A 19 19.94 0.94 -0.97
C ILE A 19 19.77 0.82 -2.49
N LEU A 20 18.63 0.28 -2.95
CA LEU A 20 18.33 0.16 -4.37
C LEU A 20 18.28 1.54 -5.05
N GLU A 21 17.64 2.50 -4.42
CA GLU A 21 17.54 3.87 -4.93
C GLU A 21 18.91 4.54 -5.07
N LYS A 22 19.83 4.28 -4.14
CA LYS A 22 21.22 4.75 -4.22
C LYS A 22 21.98 4.14 -5.40
N GLN A 23 21.56 2.98 -5.88
CA GLN A 23 22.11 2.33 -7.07
C GLN A 23 21.45 2.80 -8.37
N GLY A 24 20.57 3.79 -8.29
CA GLY A 24 19.83 4.29 -9.45
C GLY A 24 18.59 3.50 -9.81
N ILE A 25 18.19 2.55 -8.97
CA ILE A 25 16.98 1.75 -9.18
C ILE A 25 15.78 2.49 -8.57
N ARG A 26 14.77 2.75 -9.40
CA ARG A 26 13.52 3.36 -8.92
C ARG A 26 12.60 2.29 -8.35
N VAL A 27 12.04 2.54 -7.18
CA VAL A 27 11.10 1.62 -6.51
C VAL A 27 9.72 2.26 -6.49
N TYR A 28 8.74 1.54 -7.04
CA TYR A 28 7.34 1.95 -7.03
C TYR A 28 6.75 1.69 -5.64
N ASP A 29 6.41 2.76 -4.92
CA ASP A 29 5.81 2.69 -3.60
C ASP A 29 4.29 2.53 -3.76
N CYS A 30 3.78 1.31 -3.57
CA CYS A 30 2.37 1.01 -3.78
C CYS A 30 1.43 1.82 -2.91
N ASP A 31 1.80 2.09 -1.65
CA ASP A 31 0.96 2.87 -0.75
C ASP A 31 0.86 4.33 -1.19
N ALA A 32 1.99 4.96 -1.50
CA ALA A 32 2.03 6.33 -1.99
C ALA A 32 1.31 6.49 -3.32
N GLU A 33 1.50 5.53 -4.23
CA GLU A 33 0.86 5.55 -5.54
C GLU A 33 -0.64 5.30 -5.46
N ALA A 34 -1.10 4.43 -4.55
CA ALA A 34 -2.53 4.24 -4.31
C ALA A 34 -3.18 5.56 -3.87
N LYS A 35 -2.55 6.29 -2.96
CA LYS A 35 -3.03 7.61 -2.52
C LYS A 35 -3.05 8.62 -3.66
N ARG A 36 -2.02 8.62 -4.49
CA ARG A 36 -1.96 9.51 -5.67
C ARG A 36 -3.08 9.19 -6.66
N LEU A 37 -3.31 7.91 -6.95
CA LEU A 37 -4.34 7.47 -7.90
C LEU A 37 -5.75 7.79 -7.40
N MET A 38 -5.99 7.71 -6.10
CA MET A 38 -7.27 8.14 -5.52
C MET A 38 -7.56 9.62 -5.77
N ARG A 39 -6.52 10.43 -5.96
CA ARG A 39 -6.67 11.87 -6.25
C ARG A 39 -6.69 12.20 -7.74
N THR A 40 -6.19 11.31 -8.60
CA THR A 40 -5.91 11.64 -10.01
C THR A 40 -6.56 10.70 -11.02
N ASP A 41 -6.92 9.49 -10.65
CA ASP A 41 -7.46 8.50 -11.56
C ASP A 41 -9.00 8.56 -11.55
N ALA A 42 -9.59 9.04 -12.65
CA ALA A 42 -11.04 9.25 -12.75
C ALA A 42 -11.82 7.93 -12.62
N ARG A 43 -11.28 6.82 -13.14
CA ARG A 43 -11.93 5.51 -13.07
C ARG A 43 -11.96 4.99 -11.64
N LEU A 44 -10.85 5.15 -10.91
CA LEU A 44 -10.76 4.79 -9.50
C LEU A 44 -11.71 5.64 -8.66
N GLN A 45 -11.76 6.95 -8.90
CA GLN A 45 -12.67 7.85 -8.21
C GLN A 45 -14.14 7.47 -8.43
N ALA A 46 -14.52 7.12 -9.65
CA ALA A 46 -15.87 6.66 -9.97
C ALA A 46 -16.19 5.37 -9.21
N GLY A 47 -15.26 4.44 -9.12
CA GLY A 47 -15.42 3.20 -8.37
C GLY A 47 -15.63 3.43 -6.88
N LEU A 48 -14.87 4.35 -6.28
CA LEU A 48 -15.02 4.70 -4.87
C LEU A 48 -16.34 5.42 -4.59
N LYS A 49 -16.76 6.31 -5.47
CA LYS A 49 -18.08 6.96 -5.34
C LYS A 49 -19.22 5.95 -5.39
N LYS A 50 -19.13 4.97 -6.28
CA LYS A 50 -20.14 3.91 -6.39
C LYS A 50 -20.19 3.03 -5.15
N LEU A 51 -19.03 2.75 -4.54
CA LEU A 51 -18.93 1.87 -3.39
C LEU A 51 -19.28 2.58 -2.07
N VAL A 52 -18.70 3.75 -1.83
CA VAL A 52 -18.81 4.47 -0.55
C VAL A 52 -19.96 5.47 -0.57
N GLY A 53 -20.17 6.14 -1.70
CA GLY A 53 -21.15 7.19 -1.88
C GLY A 53 -20.53 8.43 -2.53
N GLU A 54 -21.38 9.27 -3.14
CA GLU A 54 -20.93 10.48 -3.83
C GLU A 54 -20.15 11.44 -2.92
N GLN A 55 -20.45 11.42 -1.61
CA GLN A 55 -19.83 12.31 -0.64
C GLN A 55 -18.36 11.95 -0.32
N VAL A 56 -17.85 10.84 -0.84
CA VAL A 56 -16.43 10.46 -0.64
C VAL A 56 -15.49 11.44 -1.35
N TYR A 57 -15.99 12.15 -2.35
CA TYR A 57 -15.29 13.29 -2.97
C TYR A 57 -16.15 14.53 -2.86
N SER A 58 -15.51 15.69 -2.69
CA SER A 58 -16.20 16.98 -2.69
C SER A 58 -16.64 17.37 -4.11
N ALA A 59 -17.41 18.44 -4.22
CA ALA A 59 -17.81 19.00 -5.53
C ALA A 59 -16.60 19.39 -6.37
N GLU A 60 -15.49 19.76 -5.72
CA GLU A 60 -14.22 20.12 -6.37
C GLU A 60 -13.34 18.90 -6.67
N GLY A 61 -13.80 17.68 -6.38
CA GLY A 61 -13.06 16.46 -6.64
C GLY A 61 -11.99 16.11 -5.58
N VAL A 62 -12.09 16.66 -4.39
CA VAL A 62 -11.15 16.39 -3.29
C VAL A 62 -11.65 15.20 -2.47
N LEU A 63 -10.77 14.22 -2.24
CA LEU A 63 -11.08 13.06 -1.41
C LEU A 63 -11.41 13.48 0.03
N GLN A 64 -12.57 13.05 0.51
CA GLN A 64 -13.01 13.30 1.88
C GLN A 64 -12.54 12.15 2.77
N LYS A 65 -11.34 12.29 3.33
CA LYS A 65 -10.70 11.25 4.15
C LYS A 65 -11.57 10.75 5.31
N PRO A 66 -12.30 11.63 6.06
CA PRO A 66 -13.18 11.17 7.14
C PRO A 66 -14.30 10.23 6.66
N VAL A 67 -14.85 10.50 5.48
CA VAL A 67 -15.90 9.67 4.89
C VAL A 67 -15.37 8.28 4.56
N LEU A 68 -14.22 8.22 3.92
CA LEU A 68 -13.57 6.94 3.60
C LEU A 68 -13.16 6.19 4.86
N ALA A 69 -12.59 6.87 5.85
CA ALA A 69 -12.18 6.26 7.11
C ALA A 69 -13.37 5.64 7.85
N GLN A 70 -14.50 6.33 7.89
CA GLN A 70 -15.71 5.81 8.52
C GLN A 70 -16.22 4.54 7.82
N PHE A 71 -16.19 4.52 6.50
CA PHE A 71 -16.56 3.34 5.73
C PHE A 71 -15.63 2.15 6.04
N LEU A 72 -14.33 2.39 6.12
CA LEU A 72 -13.32 1.34 6.44
C LEU A 72 -13.49 0.80 7.86
N LEU A 73 -13.86 1.64 8.82
CA LEU A 73 -14.05 1.25 10.22
C LEU A 73 -15.29 0.36 10.43
N ALA A 74 -16.20 0.30 9.46
CA ALA A 74 -17.41 -0.51 9.56
C ALA A 74 -17.14 -2.02 9.49
N GLY A 75 -15.95 -2.45 9.08
CA GLY A 75 -15.54 -3.88 9.13
C GLY A 75 -14.61 -4.30 8.01
N GLU A 76 -14.16 -5.56 8.10
CA GLU A 76 -13.21 -6.15 7.15
C GLU A 76 -13.80 -6.28 5.73
N ALA A 77 -15.10 -6.56 5.62
CA ALA A 77 -15.77 -6.64 4.33
C ALA A 77 -15.67 -5.30 3.57
N ASN A 78 -15.80 -4.19 4.27
CA ASN A 78 -15.67 -2.86 3.68
C ASN A 78 -14.22 -2.57 3.27
N LYS A 79 -13.25 -2.97 4.07
CA LYS A 79 -11.83 -2.85 3.71
C LYS A 79 -11.53 -3.64 2.44
N GLN A 80 -12.01 -4.87 2.35
CA GLN A 80 -11.81 -5.71 1.18
C GLN A 80 -12.47 -5.10 -0.05
N ALA A 81 -13.67 -4.55 0.10
CA ALA A 81 -14.38 -3.90 -1.01
C ALA A 81 -13.61 -2.68 -1.54
N VAL A 82 -13.02 -1.87 -0.67
CA VAL A 82 -12.15 -0.75 -1.07
C VAL A 82 -10.91 -1.26 -1.78
N ASN A 83 -10.27 -2.30 -1.26
CA ASN A 83 -9.09 -2.91 -1.89
C ASN A 83 -9.42 -3.45 -3.29
N ASP A 84 -10.61 -4.03 -3.49
CA ASP A 84 -11.03 -4.54 -4.78
C ASP A 84 -11.26 -3.43 -5.82
N VAL A 85 -11.44 -2.20 -5.38
CA VAL A 85 -11.52 -1.01 -6.25
C VAL A 85 -10.13 -0.41 -6.48
N VAL A 86 -9.33 -0.26 -5.42
CA VAL A 86 -8.04 0.44 -5.46
C VAL A 86 -6.94 -0.42 -6.10
N HIS A 87 -6.82 -1.68 -5.71
CA HIS A 87 -5.71 -2.54 -6.14
C HIS A 87 -5.64 -2.75 -7.66
N PRO A 88 -6.76 -2.94 -8.38
CA PRO A 88 -6.67 -3.03 -9.84
C PRO A 88 -6.10 -1.78 -10.50
N ALA A 89 -6.41 -0.60 -9.98
CA ALA A 89 -5.85 0.65 -10.49
C ALA A 89 -4.34 0.74 -10.26
N VAL A 90 -3.88 0.37 -9.07
CA VAL A 90 -2.45 0.32 -8.75
C VAL A 90 -1.73 -0.71 -9.62
N ALA A 91 -2.31 -1.89 -9.79
CA ALA A 91 -1.75 -2.94 -10.64
C ALA A 91 -1.56 -2.47 -12.07
N ARG A 92 -2.59 -1.88 -12.67
CA ARG A 92 -2.52 -1.34 -14.04
C ARG A 92 -1.46 -0.24 -14.15
N ASN A 93 -1.42 0.66 -13.18
CA ASN A 93 -0.45 1.77 -13.20
C ASN A 93 0.98 1.24 -13.14
N PHE A 94 1.24 0.28 -12.26
CA PHE A 94 2.57 -0.33 -12.16
C PHE A 94 2.96 -1.09 -13.43
N GLU A 95 2.06 -1.92 -13.96
CA GLU A 95 2.33 -2.72 -15.16
C GLU A 95 2.59 -1.85 -16.39
N GLN A 96 1.90 -0.72 -16.50
CA GLN A 96 2.07 0.23 -17.61
C GLN A 96 3.26 1.18 -17.41
N SER A 97 3.83 1.21 -16.21
CA SER A 97 4.95 2.08 -15.88
C SER A 97 6.28 1.46 -16.33
N SER A 98 7.33 2.29 -16.35
CA SER A 98 8.70 1.84 -16.59
C SER A 98 9.37 1.29 -15.33
N TYR A 99 8.70 1.29 -14.19
CA TYR A 99 9.24 0.72 -12.97
C TYR A 99 9.39 -0.80 -13.09
N GLU A 100 10.53 -1.31 -12.66
CA GLU A 100 10.78 -2.75 -12.58
C GLU A 100 10.58 -3.28 -11.15
N TRP A 101 10.76 -2.43 -10.14
CA TRP A 101 10.66 -2.77 -8.73
C TRP A 101 9.47 -2.09 -8.09
N MET A 102 8.76 -2.82 -7.24
CA MET A 102 7.69 -2.27 -6.40
C MET A 102 7.89 -2.68 -4.95
N GLU A 103 7.38 -1.88 -4.04
CA GLU A 103 7.37 -2.15 -2.61
C GLU A 103 5.93 -2.19 -2.12
N SER A 104 5.55 -3.26 -1.42
CA SER A 104 4.23 -3.41 -0.81
C SER A 104 4.32 -4.21 0.48
N ALA A 105 3.88 -3.62 1.58
CA ALA A 105 3.81 -4.29 2.87
C ALA A 105 2.70 -5.35 2.93
N ILE A 106 1.68 -5.23 2.07
CA ILE A 106 0.47 -6.05 2.11
C ILE A 106 0.31 -6.95 0.89
N LEU A 107 1.42 -7.25 0.20
CA LEU A 107 1.40 -7.99 -1.06
C LEU A 107 0.63 -9.32 -0.97
N PHE A 108 0.92 -10.13 0.05
CA PHE A 108 0.28 -11.43 0.22
C PHE A 108 -1.03 -11.33 0.99
N ASP A 109 -1.06 -10.58 2.09
CA ASP A 109 -2.22 -10.49 2.97
C ASP A 109 -3.46 -9.96 2.27
N SER A 110 -3.28 -8.99 1.36
CA SER A 110 -4.38 -8.41 0.58
C SER A 110 -4.71 -9.19 -0.69
N GLY A 111 -3.90 -10.18 -1.06
CA GLY A 111 -4.02 -10.88 -2.33
C GLY A 111 -3.57 -10.05 -3.53
N PHE A 112 -2.91 -8.93 -3.31
CA PHE A 112 -2.49 -8.01 -4.37
C PHE A 112 -1.57 -8.68 -5.39
N TYR A 113 -0.73 -9.62 -4.95
CA TYR A 113 0.18 -10.36 -5.84
C TYR A 113 -0.54 -11.11 -6.96
N ARG A 114 -1.82 -11.44 -6.78
CA ARG A 114 -2.64 -12.14 -7.79
C ARG A 114 -3.10 -11.22 -8.92
N ARG A 115 -2.97 -9.91 -8.73
CA ARG A 115 -3.44 -8.89 -9.68
C ARG A 115 -2.34 -8.41 -10.61
N ILE A 116 -1.09 -8.81 -10.36
CA ILE A 116 0.11 -8.36 -11.09
C ILE A 116 0.91 -9.58 -11.51
N HIS A 117 1.44 -9.54 -12.73
CA HIS A 117 2.46 -10.49 -13.13
C HIS A 117 3.81 -10.06 -12.53
N LEU A 118 4.36 -10.89 -11.66
CA LEU A 118 5.66 -10.66 -11.02
C LEU A 118 6.61 -11.79 -11.40
N ASP A 119 7.82 -11.43 -11.82
CA ASP A 119 8.87 -12.41 -12.11
C ASP A 119 9.52 -12.92 -10.82
N PHE A 120 9.70 -12.02 -9.83
CA PHE A 120 10.28 -12.38 -8.53
C PHE A 120 9.59 -11.61 -7.40
N VAL A 121 9.55 -12.23 -6.23
CA VAL A 121 9.14 -11.57 -4.99
C VAL A 121 10.25 -11.72 -3.96
N VAL A 122 10.74 -10.60 -3.46
CA VAL A 122 11.75 -10.54 -2.40
C VAL A 122 11.05 -10.24 -1.09
N CYS A 123 11.12 -11.16 -0.14
CA CYS A 123 10.55 -10.98 1.19
C CYS A 123 11.65 -10.62 2.18
N VAL A 124 11.56 -9.42 2.76
CA VAL A 124 12.50 -8.96 3.78
C VAL A 124 11.93 -9.35 5.14
N THR A 125 12.70 -10.11 5.91
CA THR A 125 12.28 -10.61 7.21
C THR A 125 13.25 -10.16 8.32
N ALA A 126 12.70 -10.08 9.53
CA ALA A 126 13.49 -9.89 10.75
C ALA A 126 12.72 -10.51 11.91
N PRO A 127 13.40 -10.99 12.98
CA PRO A 127 12.72 -11.51 14.17
C PRO A 127 11.76 -10.47 14.76
N VAL A 128 10.63 -10.92 15.33
CA VAL A 128 9.60 -10.04 15.88
C VAL A 128 10.17 -9.04 16.90
N PRO A 129 11.02 -9.46 17.87
CA PRO A 129 11.61 -8.50 18.83
C PRO A 129 12.41 -7.37 18.16
N VAL A 130 13.16 -7.70 17.10
CA VAL A 130 13.94 -6.70 16.34
C VAL A 130 12.99 -5.74 15.61
N ARG A 131 11.92 -6.25 15.02
CA ARG A 131 10.91 -5.45 14.32
C ARG A 131 10.22 -4.48 15.27
N ILE A 132 9.81 -4.95 16.44
CA ILE A 132 9.19 -4.12 17.48
C ILE A 132 10.14 -3.00 17.90
N GLN A 133 11.39 -3.32 18.16
CA GLN A 133 12.39 -2.33 18.56
C GLN A 133 12.57 -1.25 17.49
N ARG A 134 12.66 -1.63 16.22
CA ARG A 134 12.79 -0.68 15.11
C ARG A 134 11.59 0.25 14.98
N ILE A 135 10.39 -0.28 15.18
CA ILE A 135 9.16 0.52 15.13
C ILE A 135 9.10 1.49 16.32
N MET A 136 9.47 1.05 17.51
CA MET A 136 9.54 1.92 18.69
C MET A 136 10.51 3.07 18.49
N GLN A 137 11.67 2.82 17.94
CA GLN A 137 12.69 3.85 17.67
C GLN A 137 12.20 4.84 16.60
N ARG A 138 11.57 4.35 15.52
CA ARG A 138 11.09 5.18 14.42
C ARG A 138 9.91 6.06 14.83
N ASP A 139 8.93 5.47 15.54
CA ASP A 139 7.65 6.11 15.79
C ASP A 139 7.51 6.61 17.23
N HIS A 140 8.49 6.35 18.10
CA HIS A 140 8.46 6.69 19.52
C HIS A 140 7.23 6.15 20.26
N ILE A 141 6.82 4.90 19.95
CA ILE A 141 5.62 4.26 20.49
C ILE A 141 6.01 3.14 21.45
N PRO A 142 5.27 2.96 22.59
CA PRO A 142 5.50 1.86 23.52
C PRO A 142 5.34 0.48 22.88
N ALA A 143 6.09 -0.52 23.37
CA ALA A 143 6.13 -1.87 22.84
C ALA A 143 4.77 -2.58 22.88
N ASP A 144 3.96 -2.32 23.90
CA ASP A 144 2.64 -2.94 24.09
C ASP A 144 1.67 -2.64 22.96
N ARG A 145 1.81 -1.47 22.33
CA ARG A 145 0.97 -1.06 21.19
C ARG A 145 1.43 -1.65 19.85
N LYS A 146 2.61 -2.28 19.84
CA LYS A 146 3.23 -2.81 18.62
C LYS A 146 3.28 -4.34 18.59
N ALA A 147 2.82 -4.99 19.66
CA ALA A 147 2.91 -6.44 19.78
C ALA A 147 2.08 -7.22 18.75
N HIS A 148 1.13 -6.55 18.08
CA HIS A 148 0.25 -7.15 17.08
C HIS A 148 0.68 -6.87 15.64
N VAL A 149 1.86 -6.36 15.44
CA VAL A 149 2.39 -6.04 14.12
C VAL A 149 2.92 -7.29 13.39
#